data_a343709a63e11c896bc0fbf08c1915dd
#
_entry.id   a343709a63e11c896bc0fbf08c1915dd
#
_cell.length_a   1.000
_cell.length_b   1.000
_cell.length_c   1.000
_cell.angle_alpha   90.00
_cell.angle_beta   90.00
_cell.angle_gamma   90.00
#
_symmetry.space_group_name_H-M   'P 1'
#
loop_
_entity.id
_entity.type
_entity.pdbx_description
1 polymer ?
#
loop_
_entity_poly.entity_id
_entity_poly.type
_entity_poly.pdbx_seq_one_letter_code
_entity_poly.pdbx_strand_id
1 'polypeptide(L)'
;MSAEEHNANHYENEILGILRSRKSPKVIRDELSDYHANDIAEVLPELSARERQMLYRLLSDDDLAGVFEHTDDAVTYLSELDPKKAEQTLEAMEPDTAVDILKTCQGQQKQAWIELMSEDARNSLHMLATYSEDQIGSRMTTNFVTLHSNQTIKEAMNSIVAQVVDDEMGEDYAKLGGLSAEEDLNEPLKKSVQKRLPWLILLLGLGMIVSSVVSLFEAVVAQLTVVMIFQSLILDMSGNVGTQSLAVTIRVLMDEKLTGKEKAHLVWKECRVGFTNGLFLGLLAFGGIGVYIMAAKHLAVASAFAISGCIGISLVVAMLISSLVGTVIPLFFKQIGVDPAVASGPLITTVTDMVGVVTYYGLAWLFLIEMLHM
;
A
#
# COMPACT_ATOMS: atom_id res chain seq x y z
N MET A 1 39.31 -12.61 -24.89
CA MET A 1 38.51 -11.91 -23.86
C MET A 1 37.39 -11.21 -24.60
N SER A 2 36.16 -11.68 -24.39
CA SER A 2 34.96 -11.07 -24.97
C SER A 2 34.60 -9.79 -24.22
N ALA A 3 33.76 -8.93 -24.82
CA ALA A 3 33.30 -7.70 -24.16
C ALA A 3 32.50 -8.01 -22.86
N GLU A 4 31.94 -9.21 -22.75
CA GLU A 4 31.23 -9.72 -21.56
C GLU A 4 32.19 -10.03 -20.41
N GLU A 5 33.33 -10.67 -20.68
CA GLU A 5 34.37 -10.92 -19.65
C GLU A 5 35.00 -9.61 -19.11
N HIS A 6 35.02 -8.55 -19.92
CA HIS A 6 35.53 -7.27 -19.49
C HIS A 6 34.54 -6.50 -18.59
N ASN A 7 33.23 -6.69 -18.81
CA ASN A 7 32.19 -6.10 -17.98
C ASN A 7 32.05 -6.82 -16.64
N ALA A 8 32.10 -8.16 -16.60
CA ALA A 8 32.00 -8.94 -15.36
C ALA A 8 33.12 -8.56 -14.37
N ASN A 9 34.37 -8.56 -14.81
CA ASN A 9 35.52 -8.12 -14.00
C ASN A 9 35.42 -6.66 -13.50
N HIS A 10 34.58 -5.84 -14.11
CA HIS A 10 34.40 -4.45 -13.66
C HIS A 10 33.46 -4.40 -12.46
N TYR A 11 32.31 -5.07 -12.50
CA TYR A 11 31.33 -5.10 -11.41
C TYR A 11 31.87 -5.79 -10.16
N GLU A 12 32.62 -6.89 -10.30
CA GLU A 12 33.28 -7.56 -9.17
C GLU A 12 34.16 -6.58 -8.36
N ASN A 13 35.01 -5.83 -9.04
CA ASN A 13 35.90 -4.86 -8.38
C ASN A 13 35.14 -3.69 -7.72
N GLU A 14 34.04 -3.26 -8.30
CA GLU A 14 33.18 -2.22 -7.73
C GLU A 14 32.48 -2.71 -6.47
N ILE A 15 31.85 -3.90 -6.52
CA ILE A 15 31.18 -4.52 -5.37
C ILE A 15 32.15 -4.75 -4.23
N LEU A 16 33.33 -5.30 -4.52
CA LEU A 16 34.41 -5.45 -3.52
C LEU A 16 34.84 -4.12 -2.93
N GLY A 17 34.94 -3.07 -3.75
CA GLY A 17 35.25 -1.71 -3.31
C GLY A 17 34.19 -1.14 -2.37
N ILE A 18 32.91 -1.35 -2.67
CA ILE A 18 31.78 -0.95 -1.84
C ILE A 18 31.82 -1.66 -0.48
N LEU A 19 31.96 -2.99 -0.48
CA LEU A 19 32.00 -3.80 0.74
C LEU A 19 33.20 -3.49 1.64
N ARG A 20 34.35 -3.15 1.05
CA ARG A 20 35.58 -2.78 1.77
C ARG A 20 35.65 -1.30 2.13
N SER A 21 34.65 -0.51 1.75
CA SER A 21 34.59 0.91 2.07
C SER A 21 34.31 1.14 3.56
N ARG A 22 34.68 2.34 4.06
CA ARG A 22 34.39 2.76 5.44
C ARG A 22 33.02 3.49 5.54
N LYS A 23 32.11 3.24 4.62
CA LYS A 23 30.79 3.84 4.60
C LYS A 23 29.87 3.24 5.68
N SER A 24 28.78 3.90 5.98
CA SER A 24 27.79 3.34 6.93
C SER A 24 27.06 2.13 6.31
N PRO A 25 26.57 1.19 7.13
CA PRO A 25 25.85 0.01 6.66
C PRO A 25 24.66 0.34 5.73
N LYS A 26 23.98 1.45 5.98
CA LYS A 26 22.86 1.90 5.14
C LYS A 26 23.32 2.30 3.75
N VAL A 27 24.40 3.08 3.65
CA VAL A 27 24.95 3.53 2.36
C VAL A 27 25.48 2.34 1.55
N ILE A 28 26.13 1.37 2.21
CA ILE A 28 26.62 0.15 1.54
C ILE A 28 25.43 -0.64 0.97
N ARG A 29 24.34 -0.78 1.72
CA ARG A 29 23.13 -1.46 1.24
C ARG A 29 22.52 -0.73 0.04
N ASP A 30 22.37 0.59 0.14
CA ASP A 30 21.78 1.41 -0.93
C ASP A 30 22.65 1.35 -2.21
N GLU A 31 23.98 1.27 -2.09
CA GLU A 31 24.86 1.10 -3.24
C GLU A 31 24.85 -0.35 -3.80
N LEU A 32 24.64 -1.35 -2.96
CA LEU A 32 24.52 -2.74 -3.42
C LEU A 32 23.21 -3.02 -4.13
N SER A 33 22.14 -2.26 -3.84
CA SER A 33 20.85 -2.41 -4.52
C SER A 33 20.87 -2.01 -6.00
N ASP A 34 21.93 -1.37 -6.47
CA ASP A 34 22.13 -1.05 -7.89
C ASP A 34 22.68 -2.24 -8.71
N TYR A 35 23.07 -3.35 -8.04
CA TYR A 35 23.62 -4.54 -8.67
C TYR A 35 22.63 -5.72 -8.64
N HIS A 36 22.69 -6.58 -9.66
CA HIS A 36 21.89 -7.78 -9.68
C HIS A 36 22.40 -8.85 -8.70
N ALA A 37 21.50 -9.71 -8.26
CA ALA A 37 21.84 -10.81 -7.36
C ALA A 37 22.98 -11.72 -7.91
N ASN A 38 23.00 -11.96 -9.22
CA ASN A 38 24.05 -12.69 -9.89
C ASN A 38 25.42 -12.04 -9.75
N ASP A 39 25.52 -10.70 -9.90
CA ASP A 39 26.77 -9.97 -9.78
C ASP A 39 27.34 -10.05 -8.35
N ILE A 40 26.46 -10.07 -7.35
CA ILE A 40 26.82 -10.23 -5.93
C ILE A 40 27.24 -11.69 -5.66
N ALA A 41 26.58 -12.67 -6.28
CA ALA A 41 26.90 -14.08 -6.14
C ALA A 41 28.32 -14.39 -6.66
N GLU A 42 28.73 -13.81 -7.78
CA GLU A 42 30.06 -13.97 -8.37
C GLU A 42 31.19 -13.48 -7.45
N VAL A 43 30.90 -12.50 -6.57
CA VAL A 43 31.88 -11.94 -5.63
C VAL A 43 32.02 -12.77 -4.34
N LEU A 44 31.03 -13.62 -3.99
CA LEU A 44 31.07 -14.40 -2.74
C LEU A 44 32.35 -15.21 -2.50
N PRO A 45 32.93 -15.90 -3.51
CA PRO A 45 34.17 -16.65 -3.33
C PRO A 45 35.39 -15.75 -3.00
N GLU A 46 35.38 -14.51 -3.48
CA GLU A 46 36.45 -13.53 -3.28
C GLU A 46 36.42 -12.87 -1.89
N LEU A 47 35.29 -12.99 -1.18
CA LEU A 47 35.08 -12.41 0.14
C LEU A 47 35.67 -13.30 1.24
N SER A 48 36.32 -12.67 2.20
CA SER A 48 36.66 -13.35 3.46
C SER A 48 35.40 -13.68 4.27
N ALA A 49 35.47 -14.68 5.13
CA ALA A 49 34.33 -15.07 5.98
C ALA A 49 33.74 -13.86 6.78
N ARG A 50 34.59 -12.91 7.18
CA ARG A 50 34.15 -11.71 7.89
C ARG A 50 33.38 -10.74 6.97
N GLU A 51 33.81 -10.59 5.73
CA GLU A 51 33.14 -9.74 4.73
C GLU A 51 31.79 -10.37 4.33
N ARG A 52 31.73 -11.70 4.14
CA ARG A 52 30.47 -12.41 3.90
C ARG A 52 29.49 -12.24 5.06
N GLN A 53 29.95 -12.41 6.30
CA GLN A 53 29.09 -12.17 7.47
C GLN A 53 28.55 -10.74 7.57
N MET A 54 29.32 -9.76 7.09
CA MET A 54 28.86 -8.36 6.99
C MET A 54 27.77 -8.25 5.90
N LEU A 55 28.01 -8.82 4.72
CA LEU A 55 27.06 -8.85 3.60
C LEU A 55 25.74 -9.49 4.02
N TYR A 56 25.77 -10.65 4.68
CA TYR A 56 24.58 -11.36 5.16
C TYR A 56 23.73 -10.57 6.17
N ARG A 57 24.33 -9.61 6.88
CA ARG A 57 23.60 -8.70 7.78
C ARG A 57 23.02 -7.49 7.06
N LEU A 58 23.56 -7.13 5.92
CA LEU A 58 23.13 -5.98 5.13
C LEU A 58 21.95 -6.31 4.22
N LEU A 59 21.94 -7.51 3.65
CA LEU A 59 20.90 -7.97 2.74
C LEU A 59 19.65 -8.46 3.48
N SER A 60 18.48 -8.27 2.88
CA SER A 60 17.24 -8.91 3.31
C SER A 60 17.28 -10.41 3.06
N ASP A 61 16.29 -11.16 3.56
CA ASP A 61 16.23 -12.60 3.32
C ASP A 61 15.91 -12.88 1.84
N ASP A 62 15.08 -12.06 1.19
CA ASP A 62 14.76 -12.14 -0.24
C ASP A 62 15.99 -11.83 -1.12
N ASP A 63 16.72 -10.74 -0.84
CA ASP A 63 17.94 -10.41 -1.59
C ASP A 63 18.99 -11.50 -1.44
N LEU A 64 19.11 -12.08 -0.24
CA LEU A 64 20.07 -13.14 0.04
C LEU A 64 19.67 -14.45 -0.62
N ALA A 65 18.38 -14.75 -0.70
CA ALA A 65 17.83 -15.88 -1.45
C ALA A 65 18.23 -15.75 -2.92
N GLY A 66 17.95 -14.61 -3.56
CA GLY A 66 18.34 -14.36 -4.95
C GLY A 66 19.85 -14.50 -5.18
N VAL A 67 20.70 -14.06 -4.26
CA VAL A 67 22.16 -14.24 -4.37
C VAL A 67 22.54 -15.72 -4.29
N PHE A 68 21.95 -16.47 -3.38
CA PHE A 68 22.29 -17.89 -3.20
C PHE A 68 21.72 -18.80 -4.29
N GLU A 69 20.65 -18.40 -4.97
CA GLU A 69 20.12 -19.09 -6.16
C GLU A 69 21.10 -19.07 -7.34
N HIS A 70 22.01 -18.08 -7.37
CA HIS A 70 22.99 -17.89 -8.45
C HIS A 70 24.39 -18.40 -8.09
N THR A 71 24.54 -19.23 -7.04
CA THR A 71 25.83 -19.81 -6.66
C THR A 71 25.80 -21.32 -6.57
N ASP A 72 26.85 -21.98 -7.06
CA ASP A 72 27.01 -23.44 -6.98
C ASP A 72 27.25 -23.93 -5.54
N ASP A 73 27.80 -23.07 -4.66
CA ASP A 73 28.17 -23.41 -3.28
C ASP A 73 27.15 -22.92 -2.23
N ALA A 74 25.87 -22.79 -2.59
CA ALA A 74 24.81 -22.27 -1.73
C ALA A 74 24.77 -22.93 -0.34
N VAL A 75 24.96 -24.27 -0.25
CA VAL A 75 25.00 -25.00 1.03
C VAL A 75 26.11 -24.50 1.95
N THR A 76 27.28 -24.20 1.38
CA THR A 76 28.42 -23.68 2.15
C THR A 76 28.08 -22.33 2.76
N TYR A 77 27.52 -21.41 1.98
CA TYR A 77 27.16 -20.07 2.43
C TYR A 77 25.95 -20.06 3.37
N LEU A 78 24.93 -20.88 3.12
CA LEU A 78 23.82 -21.09 4.06
C LEU A 78 24.29 -21.61 5.41
N SER A 79 25.33 -22.47 5.41
CA SER A 79 25.92 -23.03 6.63
C SER A 79 26.68 -21.99 7.46
N GLU A 80 27.04 -20.87 6.87
CA GLU A 80 27.66 -19.74 7.57
C GLU A 80 26.63 -18.85 8.30
N LEU A 81 25.33 -19.00 7.97
CA LEU A 81 24.23 -18.25 8.61
C LEU A 81 23.82 -18.92 9.94
N ASP A 82 23.20 -18.15 10.81
CA ASP A 82 22.47 -18.76 11.93
C ASP A 82 21.27 -19.56 11.40
N PRO A 83 20.84 -20.63 12.11
CA PRO A 83 19.81 -21.54 11.61
C PRO A 83 18.50 -20.87 11.23
N LYS A 84 18.13 -19.81 11.93
CA LYS A 84 16.89 -19.09 11.66
C LYS A 84 16.99 -18.23 10.40
N LYS A 85 18.12 -17.55 10.19
CA LYS A 85 18.33 -16.77 8.98
C LYS A 85 18.48 -17.67 7.75
N ALA A 86 19.14 -18.83 7.90
CA ALA A 86 19.24 -19.82 6.83
C ALA A 86 17.87 -20.36 6.43
N GLU A 87 17.01 -20.64 7.40
CA GLU A 87 15.63 -21.05 7.16
C GLU A 87 14.84 -19.96 6.41
N GLN A 88 14.86 -18.72 6.90
CA GLN A 88 14.17 -17.61 6.26
C GLN A 88 14.65 -17.36 4.82
N THR A 89 15.96 -17.46 4.59
CA THR A 89 16.54 -17.35 3.24
C THR A 89 16.08 -18.50 2.34
N LEU A 90 15.99 -19.73 2.86
CA LEU A 90 15.50 -20.88 2.10
C LEU A 90 14.00 -20.79 1.79
N GLU A 91 13.19 -20.24 2.69
CA GLU A 91 11.77 -20.00 2.44
C GLU A 91 11.52 -18.90 1.39
N ALA A 92 12.45 -17.92 1.29
CA ALA A 92 12.40 -16.86 0.30
C ALA A 92 12.88 -17.28 -1.10
N MET A 93 13.53 -18.46 -1.23
CA MET A 93 13.98 -19.01 -2.52
C MET A 93 12.83 -19.61 -3.31
N GLU A 94 13.02 -19.73 -4.63
CA GLU A 94 12.15 -20.57 -5.46
C GLU A 94 12.15 -22.02 -4.92
N PRO A 95 10.97 -22.64 -4.73
CA PRO A 95 10.85 -23.94 -4.04
C PRO A 95 11.64 -25.08 -4.68
N ASP A 96 11.79 -25.10 -6.00
CA ASP A 96 12.59 -26.10 -6.72
C ASP A 96 14.09 -25.93 -6.44
N THR A 97 14.58 -24.69 -6.44
CA THR A 97 15.97 -24.36 -6.07
C THR A 97 16.25 -24.71 -4.61
N ALA A 98 15.35 -24.38 -3.70
CA ALA A 98 15.47 -24.75 -2.28
C ALA A 98 15.53 -26.28 -2.08
N VAL A 99 14.73 -27.06 -2.84
CA VAL A 99 14.77 -28.53 -2.82
C VAL A 99 16.11 -29.05 -3.33
N ASP A 100 16.64 -28.49 -4.42
CA ASP A 100 17.92 -28.94 -4.99
C ASP A 100 19.09 -28.63 -4.04
N ILE A 101 19.10 -27.46 -3.41
CA ILE A 101 20.06 -27.12 -2.36
C ILE A 101 19.93 -28.10 -1.17
N LEU A 102 18.71 -28.38 -0.71
CA LEU A 102 18.47 -29.30 0.40
C LEU A 102 18.80 -30.76 0.06
N LYS A 103 18.74 -31.17 -1.23
CA LYS A 103 19.20 -32.53 -1.65
C LYS A 103 20.73 -32.69 -1.52
N THR A 104 21.47 -31.62 -1.77
CA THR A 104 22.94 -31.62 -1.63
C THR A 104 23.39 -31.48 -0.17
N CYS A 105 22.53 -30.96 0.72
CA CYS A 105 22.80 -30.80 2.13
C CYS A 105 22.70 -32.14 2.89
N GLN A 106 23.68 -32.46 3.73
CA GLN A 106 23.71 -33.69 4.53
C GLN A 106 23.55 -33.48 6.03
N GLY A 107 22.91 -34.41 6.70
CA GLY A 107 22.93 -34.55 8.17
C GLY A 107 21.94 -33.72 8.96
N GLN A 108 22.32 -33.41 10.21
CA GLN A 108 21.48 -32.72 11.18
C GLN A 108 21.08 -31.29 10.80
N GLN A 109 21.87 -30.63 9.98
CA GLN A 109 21.68 -29.24 9.57
C GLN A 109 20.45 -29.10 8.67
N LYS A 110 20.29 -29.99 7.68
CA LYS A 110 19.10 -30.06 6.82
C LYS A 110 17.82 -30.20 7.67
N GLN A 111 17.85 -31.09 8.65
CA GLN A 111 16.70 -31.35 9.49
C GLN A 111 16.35 -30.16 10.36
N ALA A 112 17.37 -29.47 10.90
CA ALA A 112 17.19 -28.25 11.70
C ALA A 112 16.55 -27.11 10.88
N TRP A 113 16.94 -26.93 9.62
CA TRP A 113 16.33 -25.92 8.76
C TRP A 113 14.87 -26.26 8.43
N ILE A 114 14.58 -27.52 8.03
CA ILE A 114 13.21 -27.97 7.73
C ILE A 114 12.29 -27.87 8.93
N GLU A 115 12.76 -28.16 10.14
CA GLU A 115 11.95 -28.07 11.39
C GLU A 115 11.57 -26.63 11.74
N LEU A 116 12.39 -25.66 11.36
CA LEU A 116 12.12 -24.24 11.60
C LEU A 116 11.15 -23.63 10.57
N MET A 117 11.06 -24.19 9.37
CA MET A 117 10.20 -23.71 8.28
C MET A 117 8.72 -23.72 8.62
N SER A 118 7.95 -22.86 7.96
CA SER A 118 6.50 -22.86 8.00
C SER A 118 5.90 -24.18 7.52
N GLU A 119 4.66 -24.47 7.89
CA GLU A 119 3.98 -25.71 7.47
C GLU A 119 3.78 -25.73 5.93
N ASP A 120 3.48 -24.58 5.34
CA ASP A 120 3.27 -24.45 3.90
C ASP A 120 4.56 -24.65 3.10
N ALA A 121 5.67 -24.06 3.53
CA ALA A 121 6.99 -24.29 2.93
C ALA A 121 7.42 -25.74 3.02
N ARG A 122 7.23 -26.38 4.19
CA ARG A 122 7.51 -27.82 4.36
C ARG A 122 6.69 -28.70 3.42
N ASN A 123 5.40 -28.40 3.26
CA ASN A 123 4.51 -29.15 2.37
C ASN A 123 4.95 -29.02 0.91
N SER A 124 5.29 -27.80 0.47
CA SER A 124 5.81 -27.52 -0.87
C SER A 124 7.10 -28.27 -1.14
N LEU A 125 8.07 -28.21 -0.22
CA LEU A 125 9.33 -28.94 -0.32
C LEU A 125 9.12 -30.47 -0.34
N HIS A 126 8.21 -30.98 0.50
CA HIS A 126 7.88 -32.42 0.50
C HIS A 126 7.27 -32.86 -0.82
N MET A 127 6.37 -32.08 -1.38
CA MET A 127 5.74 -32.39 -2.67
C MET A 127 6.79 -32.44 -3.79
N LEU A 128 7.65 -31.45 -3.90
CA LEU A 128 8.70 -31.39 -4.92
C LEU A 128 9.77 -32.46 -4.71
N ALA A 129 10.14 -32.77 -3.48
CA ALA A 129 11.11 -33.81 -3.15
C ALA A 129 10.65 -35.24 -3.50
N THR A 130 9.35 -35.46 -3.78
CA THR A 130 8.86 -36.78 -4.25
C THR A 130 9.21 -37.06 -5.70
N TYR A 131 9.56 -36.04 -6.47
CA TYR A 131 9.94 -36.21 -7.89
C TYR A 131 11.44 -36.46 -8.03
N SER A 132 11.82 -37.38 -8.95
CA SER A 132 13.21 -37.58 -9.33
C SER A 132 13.68 -36.48 -10.29
N GLU A 133 14.99 -36.25 -10.38
CA GLU A 133 15.58 -35.20 -11.23
C GLU A 133 15.19 -35.31 -12.72
N ASP A 134 14.86 -36.51 -13.19
CA ASP A 134 14.40 -36.78 -14.56
C ASP A 134 12.91 -36.43 -14.79
N GLN A 135 12.18 -36.13 -13.75
CA GLN A 135 10.75 -35.83 -13.84
C GLN A 135 10.53 -34.32 -13.87
N ILE A 136 9.65 -33.86 -14.75
CA ILE A 136 9.28 -32.42 -14.85
C ILE A 136 8.83 -31.86 -13.51
N GLY A 137 8.17 -32.67 -12.68
CA GLY A 137 7.72 -32.27 -11.34
C GLY A 137 8.81 -31.81 -10.38
N SER A 138 10.08 -32.21 -10.59
CA SER A 138 11.23 -31.78 -9.80
C SER A 138 11.65 -30.32 -10.07
N ARG A 139 11.22 -29.79 -11.21
CA ARG A 139 11.51 -28.41 -11.65
C ARG A 139 10.26 -27.54 -11.72
N MET A 140 9.24 -27.94 -11.00
CA MET A 140 8.02 -27.14 -10.89
C MET A 140 8.17 -26.13 -9.75
N THR A 141 7.90 -24.87 -10.05
CA THR A 141 7.59 -23.90 -8.99
C THR A 141 6.22 -24.24 -8.41
N THR A 142 6.00 -24.05 -7.12
CA THR A 142 4.70 -24.24 -6.48
C THR A 142 3.78 -23.03 -6.70
N ASN A 143 4.33 -21.92 -7.15
CA ASN A 143 3.61 -20.71 -7.50
C ASN A 143 3.22 -20.77 -8.99
N PHE A 144 2.25 -21.61 -9.36
CA PHE A 144 1.81 -21.80 -10.74
C PHE A 144 0.30 -21.91 -10.84
N VAL A 145 -0.23 -21.40 -11.94
CA VAL A 145 -1.65 -21.58 -12.30
C VAL A 145 -1.85 -23.00 -12.86
N THR A 146 -2.63 -23.82 -12.17
CA THR A 146 -2.95 -25.17 -12.64
C THR A 146 -3.96 -25.12 -13.78
N LEU A 147 -3.54 -25.62 -14.95
CA LEU A 147 -4.42 -25.80 -16.10
C LEU A 147 -4.66 -27.28 -16.34
N HIS A 148 -5.92 -27.67 -16.45
CA HIS A 148 -6.28 -29.06 -16.76
C HIS A 148 -6.46 -29.26 -18.27
N SER A 149 -6.01 -30.40 -18.80
CA SER A 149 -6.08 -30.72 -20.24
C SER A 149 -7.50 -30.80 -20.81
N ASN A 150 -8.51 -30.87 -19.95
CA ASN A 150 -9.94 -30.87 -20.31
C ASN A 150 -10.57 -29.48 -20.28
N GLN A 151 -9.83 -28.45 -19.91
CA GLN A 151 -10.31 -27.06 -19.96
C GLN A 151 -10.23 -26.51 -21.37
N THR A 152 -11.20 -25.69 -21.74
CA THR A 152 -11.12 -24.89 -22.96
C THR A 152 -10.07 -23.78 -22.82
N ILE A 153 -9.54 -23.29 -23.94
CA ILE A 153 -8.60 -22.16 -23.95
C ILE A 153 -9.15 -20.95 -23.18
N LYS A 154 -10.46 -20.72 -23.30
CA LYS A 154 -11.13 -19.62 -22.60
C LYS A 154 -11.15 -19.82 -21.07
N GLU A 155 -11.40 -21.03 -20.61
CA GLU A 155 -11.35 -21.37 -19.17
C GLU A 155 -9.92 -21.28 -18.61
N ALA A 156 -8.94 -21.79 -19.36
CA ALA A 156 -7.54 -21.68 -18.99
C ALA A 156 -7.07 -20.21 -18.88
N MET A 157 -7.40 -19.40 -19.88
CA MET A 157 -7.11 -17.95 -19.85
C MET A 157 -7.80 -17.25 -18.68
N ASN A 158 -9.04 -17.60 -18.37
CA ASN A 158 -9.76 -17.03 -17.24
C ASN A 158 -9.10 -17.40 -15.89
N SER A 159 -8.59 -18.63 -15.75
CA SER A 159 -7.90 -19.06 -14.53
C SER A 159 -6.59 -18.30 -14.33
N ILE A 160 -5.78 -18.13 -15.38
CA ILE A 160 -4.53 -17.35 -15.33
C ILE A 160 -4.83 -15.89 -14.98
N VAL A 161 -5.77 -15.26 -15.71
CA VAL A 161 -6.13 -13.86 -15.48
C VAL A 161 -6.71 -13.66 -14.08
N ALA A 162 -7.52 -14.61 -13.59
CA ALA A 162 -8.11 -14.52 -12.25
C ALA A 162 -7.04 -14.52 -11.15
N GLN A 163 -6.02 -15.37 -11.27
CA GLN A 163 -4.95 -15.41 -10.25
C GLN A 163 -4.09 -14.15 -10.27
N VAL A 164 -3.63 -13.70 -11.45
CA VAL A 164 -2.85 -12.44 -11.58
C VAL A 164 -3.65 -11.23 -11.09
N VAL A 165 -4.97 -11.20 -11.39
CA VAL A 165 -5.85 -10.12 -10.92
C VAL A 165 -6.08 -10.20 -9.42
N ASP A 166 -6.14 -11.40 -8.82
CA ASP A 166 -6.33 -11.60 -7.39
C ASP A 166 -5.10 -11.09 -6.61
N ASP A 167 -3.91 -11.45 -7.05
CA ASP A 167 -2.64 -10.99 -6.45
C ASP A 167 -2.49 -9.45 -6.53
N GLU A 168 -2.71 -8.84 -7.71
CA GLU A 168 -2.65 -7.38 -7.85
C GLU A 168 -3.76 -6.66 -7.05
N MET A 169 -4.98 -7.23 -7.03
CA MET A 169 -6.09 -6.66 -6.27
C MET A 169 -5.85 -6.71 -4.76
N GLY A 170 -5.20 -7.75 -4.26
CA GLY A 170 -4.83 -7.89 -2.86
C GLY A 170 -3.89 -6.78 -2.40
N GLU A 171 -2.81 -6.53 -3.16
CA GLU A 171 -1.88 -5.41 -2.89
C GLU A 171 -2.58 -4.04 -2.92
N ASP A 172 -3.37 -3.79 -3.95
CA ASP A 172 -4.08 -2.52 -4.09
C ASP A 172 -5.11 -2.33 -2.98
N TYR A 173 -5.78 -3.41 -2.56
CA TYR A 173 -6.70 -3.37 -1.43
C TYR A 173 -5.98 -3.05 -0.11
N ALA A 174 -4.82 -3.64 0.13
CA ALA A 174 -3.99 -3.34 1.29
C ALA A 174 -3.55 -1.86 1.29
N LYS A 175 -3.07 -1.35 0.16
CA LYS A 175 -2.67 0.05 -0.01
C LYS A 175 -3.86 1.00 0.18
N LEU A 176 -5.03 0.68 -0.36
CA LEU A 176 -6.27 1.44 -0.14
C LEU A 176 -6.67 1.52 1.33
N GLY A 177 -6.43 0.44 2.09
CA GLY A 177 -6.59 0.40 3.54
C GLY A 177 -5.54 1.17 4.33
N GLY A 178 -4.48 1.67 3.67
CA GLY A 178 -3.35 2.34 4.33
C GLY A 178 -2.36 1.36 4.96
N LEU A 179 -2.28 0.14 4.42
CA LEU A 179 -1.26 -0.84 4.79
C LEU A 179 -0.04 -0.72 3.89
N SER A 180 1.13 -1.06 4.41
CA SER A 180 2.37 -1.06 3.61
C SER A 180 2.56 -2.35 2.81
N ALA A 181 1.86 -3.43 3.15
CA ALA A 181 1.83 -4.71 2.46
C ALA A 181 0.61 -5.51 2.89
N GLU A 182 0.30 -6.57 2.16
CA GLU A 182 -0.73 -7.55 2.54
C GLU A 182 -0.48 -8.14 3.93
N GLU A 183 -1.56 -8.52 4.60
CA GLU A 183 -1.54 -9.07 5.95
C GLU A 183 -2.29 -10.41 5.99
N ASP A 184 -1.64 -11.44 6.52
CA ASP A 184 -2.22 -12.78 6.69
C ASP A 184 -2.83 -12.95 8.09
N LEU A 185 -3.83 -13.83 8.17
CA LEU A 185 -4.56 -14.16 9.42
C LEU A 185 -3.61 -14.63 10.53
N ASN A 186 -2.58 -15.38 10.19
CA ASN A 186 -1.63 -15.99 11.15
C ASN A 186 -0.39 -15.13 11.39
N GLU A 187 -0.35 -13.91 10.89
CA GLU A 187 0.81 -13.05 11.00
C GLU A 187 1.11 -12.66 12.47
N PRO A 188 2.36 -12.71 12.94
CA PRO A 188 2.73 -12.29 14.27
C PRO A 188 2.39 -10.82 14.53
N LEU A 189 1.83 -10.51 15.72
CA LEU A 189 1.42 -9.16 16.11
C LEU A 189 2.48 -8.08 15.82
N LYS A 190 3.75 -8.38 16.04
CA LYS A 190 4.86 -7.44 15.78
C LYS A 190 4.93 -7.05 14.30
N LYS A 191 4.74 -7.99 13.38
CA LYS A 191 4.82 -7.76 11.94
C LYS A 191 3.61 -6.96 11.47
N SER A 192 2.38 -7.32 11.93
CA SER A 192 1.17 -6.54 11.67
C SER A 192 1.29 -5.08 12.14
N VAL A 193 1.85 -4.85 13.33
CA VAL A 193 2.09 -3.49 13.85
C VAL A 193 3.10 -2.74 12.98
N GLN A 194 4.17 -3.39 12.53
CA GLN A 194 5.18 -2.76 11.68
C GLN A 194 4.63 -2.33 10.31
N LYS A 195 3.68 -3.08 9.76
CA LYS A 195 3.01 -2.75 8.49
C LYS A 195 2.04 -1.56 8.61
N ARG A 196 1.41 -1.38 9.77
CA ARG A 196 0.37 -0.36 10.00
C ARG A 196 0.89 0.92 10.65
N LEU A 197 1.80 0.80 11.61
CA LEU A 197 2.23 1.90 12.47
C LEU A 197 2.85 3.09 11.73
N PRO A 198 3.71 2.92 10.72
CA PRO A 198 4.29 4.05 9.98
C PRO A 198 3.23 4.94 9.34
N TRP A 199 2.21 4.32 8.74
CA TRP A 199 1.11 5.02 8.13
C TRP A 199 0.22 5.73 9.17
N LEU A 200 -0.08 5.07 10.27
CA LEU A 200 -0.84 5.68 11.38
C LEU A 200 -0.14 6.88 12.00
N ILE A 201 1.19 6.85 12.11
CA ILE A 201 1.98 8.02 12.59
C ILE A 201 1.86 9.19 11.60
N LEU A 202 1.94 8.93 10.29
CA LEU A 202 1.73 9.96 9.27
C LEU A 202 0.33 10.57 9.40
N LEU A 203 -0.70 9.74 9.50
CA LEU A 203 -2.09 10.18 9.64
C LEU A 203 -2.32 10.96 10.95
N LEU A 204 -1.67 10.56 12.05
CA LEU A 204 -1.69 11.32 13.30
C LEU A 204 -1.14 12.73 13.11
N GLY A 205 0.00 12.85 12.41
CA GLY A 205 0.58 14.16 12.07
C GLY A 205 -0.36 15.03 11.22
N LEU A 206 -0.96 14.42 10.18
CA LEU A 206 -1.95 15.10 9.34
C LEU A 206 -3.22 15.49 10.14
N GLY A 207 -3.70 14.63 11.03
CA GLY A 207 -4.82 14.92 11.93
C GLY A 207 -4.55 16.08 12.87
N MET A 208 -3.30 16.25 13.34
CA MET A 208 -2.89 17.43 14.10
C MET A 208 -2.96 18.73 13.27
N ILE A 209 -2.65 18.66 11.97
CA ILE A 209 -2.82 19.81 11.06
C ILE A 209 -4.30 20.15 10.92
N VAL A 210 -5.17 19.15 10.69
CA VAL A 210 -6.63 19.37 10.64
C VAL A 210 -7.14 20.02 11.93
N SER A 211 -6.71 19.52 13.10
CA SER A 211 -7.08 20.10 14.40
C SER A 211 -6.61 21.55 14.54
N SER A 212 -5.42 21.88 14.03
CA SER A 212 -4.92 23.25 14.01
C SER A 212 -5.77 24.16 13.12
N VAL A 213 -6.25 23.64 11.98
CA VAL A 213 -7.17 24.39 11.11
C VAL A 213 -8.52 24.63 11.80
N VAL A 214 -9.06 23.62 12.52
CA VAL A 214 -10.28 23.80 13.33
C VAL A 214 -10.12 24.93 14.34
N SER A 215 -8.95 25.04 14.99
CA SER A 215 -8.69 26.07 15.99
C SER A 215 -8.77 27.52 15.45
N LEU A 216 -8.56 27.71 14.14
CA LEU A 216 -8.73 29.03 13.50
C LEU A 216 -10.19 29.49 13.52
N PHE A 217 -11.14 28.59 13.67
CA PHE A 217 -12.57 28.85 13.73
C PHE A 217 -13.15 28.85 15.15
N GLU A 218 -12.29 28.90 16.19
CA GLU A 218 -12.71 28.86 17.59
C GLU A 218 -13.78 29.96 17.91
N ALA A 219 -13.62 31.15 17.34
CA ALA A 219 -14.59 32.25 17.52
C ALA A 219 -15.98 31.91 16.94
N VAL A 220 -16.03 31.22 15.79
CA VAL A 220 -17.27 30.75 15.15
C VAL A 220 -17.94 29.67 16.01
N VAL A 221 -17.14 28.71 16.50
CA VAL A 221 -17.61 27.64 17.37
C VAL A 221 -18.17 28.19 18.69
N ALA A 222 -17.49 29.13 19.30
CA ALA A 222 -17.93 29.77 20.56
C ALA A 222 -19.25 30.53 20.40
N GLN A 223 -19.44 31.18 19.26
CA GLN A 223 -20.65 31.99 18.97
C GLN A 223 -21.83 31.11 18.51
N LEU A 224 -21.55 30.04 17.75
CA LEU A 224 -22.55 29.17 17.13
C LEU A 224 -22.42 27.71 17.59
N THR A 225 -22.58 27.43 18.87
CA THR A 225 -22.44 26.09 19.48
C THR A 225 -23.30 25.04 18.78
N VAL A 226 -24.47 25.39 18.22
CA VAL A 226 -25.35 24.49 17.50
C VAL A 226 -24.68 23.98 16.20
N VAL A 227 -23.86 24.80 15.55
CA VAL A 227 -23.12 24.43 14.34
C VAL A 227 -22.12 23.30 14.63
N MET A 228 -21.45 23.36 15.78
CA MET A 228 -20.47 22.32 16.17
C MET A 228 -21.07 20.91 16.24
N ILE A 229 -22.35 20.78 16.59
CA ILE A 229 -23.04 19.46 16.70
C ILE A 229 -23.03 18.70 15.37
N PHE A 230 -23.08 19.44 14.25
CA PHE A 230 -23.19 18.85 12.91
C PHE A 230 -21.85 18.77 12.17
N GLN A 231 -20.73 19.13 12.81
CA GLN A 231 -19.39 19.01 12.21
C GLN A 231 -19.11 17.59 11.75
N SER A 232 -19.36 16.59 12.62
CA SER A 232 -19.09 15.19 12.29
C SER A 232 -19.87 14.73 11.06
N LEU A 233 -21.11 15.20 10.88
CA LEU A 233 -21.92 14.88 9.71
C LEU A 233 -21.26 15.38 8.41
N ILE A 234 -20.73 16.60 8.42
CA ILE A 234 -20.09 17.19 7.23
C ILE A 234 -18.78 16.45 6.90
N LEU A 235 -17.96 16.18 7.90
CA LEU A 235 -16.69 15.47 7.71
C LEU A 235 -16.92 14.04 7.22
N ASP A 236 -17.84 13.30 7.84
CA ASP A 236 -18.16 11.93 7.45
C ASP A 236 -18.64 11.85 5.99
N MET A 237 -19.61 12.71 5.61
CA MET A 237 -20.10 12.72 4.23
C MET A 237 -19.03 13.15 3.22
N SER A 238 -18.19 14.10 3.58
CA SER A 238 -17.05 14.58 2.80
C SER A 238 -16.02 13.45 2.58
N GLY A 239 -15.65 12.75 3.63
CA GLY A 239 -14.73 11.63 3.60
C GLY A 239 -15.25 10.45 2.75
N ASN A 240 -16.52 10.09 2.95
CA ASN A 240 -17.15 8.99 2.21
C ASN A 240 -17.21 9.26 0.70
N VAL A 241 -17.58 10.46 0.28
CA VAL A 241 -17.61 10.82 -1.15
C VAL A 241 -16.20 10.87 -1.74
N GLY A 242 -15.23 11.38 -0.99
CA GLY A 242 -13.83 11.40 -1.41
C GLY A 242 -13.29 9.99 -1.66
N THR A 243 -13.55 9.06 -0.74
CA THR A 243 -13.12 7.65 -0.89
C THR A 243 -13.87 6.91 -1.99
N GLN A 244 -15.16 7.21 -2.24
CA GLN A 244 -15.89 6.66 -3.39
C GLN A 244 -15.29 7.13 -4.72
N SER A 245 -14.98 8.40 -4.87
CA SER A 245 -14.33 8.94 -6.07
C SER A 245 -12.91 8.42 -6.24
N LEU A 246 -12.18 8.21 -5.13
CA LEU A 246 -10.88 7.54 -5.12
C LEU A 246 -10.98 6.14 -5.72
N ALA A 247 -11.88 5.30 -5.19
CA ALA A 247 -12.04 3.91 -5.62
C ALA A 247 -12.39 3.80 -7.11
N VAL A 248 -13.31 4.65 -7.60
CA VAL A 248 -13.65 4.72 -9.02
C VAL A 248 -12.44 5.12 -9.87
N THR A 249 -11.68 6.12 -9.40
CA THR A 249 -10.53 6.65 -10.15
C THR A 249 -9.40 5.62 -10.22
N ILE A 250 -9.06 4.95 -9.12
CA ILE A 250 -8.04 3.90 -9.12
C ILE A 250 -8.44 2.78 -10.07
N ARG A 251 -9.68 2.30 -10.01
CA ARG A 251 -10.16 1.26 -10.90
C ARG A 251 -10.00 1.63 -12.38
N VAL A 252 -10.39 2.84 -12.75
CA VAL A 252 -10.26 3.31 -14.15
C VAL A 252 -8.79 3.46 -14.56
N LEU A 253 -7.90 3.82 -13.62
CA LEU A 253 -6.46 3.94 -13.88
C LEU A 253 -5.75 2.59 -14.02
N MET A 254 -6.30 1.52 -13.45
CA MET A 254 -5.81 0.15 -13.62
C MET A 254 -6.15 -0.40 -15.00
N ASP A 255 -7.39 -0.19 -15.45
CA ASP A 255 -7.92 -0.79 -16.67
C ASP A 255 -7.46 -0.09 -17.96
N GLU A 256 -7.11 1.22 -17.91
CA GLU A 256 -6.93 2.02 -19.13
C GLU A 256 -5.74 3.01 -19.08
N LYS A 257 -5.05 3.13 -20.20
CA LYS A 257 -4.10 4.24 -20.45
C LYS A 257 -4.86 5.50 -20.87
N LEU A 258 -5.33 6.27 -19.90
CA LEU A 258 -6.14 7.46 -20.13
C LEU A 258 -5.40 8.58 -20.85
N THR A 259 -6.01 9.10 -21.92
CA THR A 259 -5.61 10.34 -22.55
C THR A 259 -5.97 11.57 -21.68
N GLY A 260 -5.37 12.73 -21.95
CA GLY A 260 -5.71 13.95 -21.20
C GLY A 260 -7.18 14.34 -21.24
N LYS A 261 -7.88 14.04 -22.35
CA LYS A 261 -9.32 14.30 -22.49
C LYS A 261 -10.17 13.37 -21.62
N GLU A 262 -9.79 12.10 -21.55
CA GLU A 262 -10.46 11.11 -20.70
C GLU A 262 -10.27 11.40 -19.22
N LYS A 263 -9.06 11.81 -18.80
CA LYS A 263 -8.81 12.29 -17.43
C LYS A 263 -9.71 13.48 -17.08
N ALA A 264 -9.83 14.47 -17.95
CA ALA A 264 -10.70 15.62 -17.74
C ALA A 264 -12.19 15.20 -17.70
N HIS A 265 -12.58 14.23 -18.53
CA HIS A 265 -13.94 13.68 -18.51
C HIS A 265 -14.25 12.95 -17.20
N LEU A 266 -13.30 12.14 -16.69
CA LEU A 266 -13.44 11.47 -15.41
C LEU A 266 -13.63 12.47 -14.25
N VAL A 267 -12.76 13.49 -14.18
CA VAL A 267 -12.87 14.56 -13.17
C VAL A 267 -14.23 15.25 -13.27
N TRP A 268 -14.68 15.59 -14.47
CA TRP A 268 -15.99 16.23 -14.66
C TRP A 268 -17.16 15.33 -14.26
N LYS A 269 -17.08 14.04 -14.59
CA LYS A 269 -18.07 13.04 -14.20
C LYS A 269 -18.19 12.95 -12.68
N GLU A 270 -17.06 12.77 -11.98
CA GLU A 270 -17.04 12.65 -10.53
C GLU A 270 -17.49 13.93 -9.82
N CYS A 271 -17.11 15.10 -10.31
CA CYS A 271 -17.64 16.37 -9.81
C CYS A 271 -19.18 16.46 -9.93
N ARG A 272 -19.75 16.01 -11.05
CA ARG A 272 -21.21 15.97 -11.22
C ARG A 272 -21.86 15.01 -10.24
N VAL A 273 -21.27 13.84 -10.01
CA VAL A 273 -21.75 12.86 -9.03
C VAL A 273 -21.71 13.46 -7.62
N GLY A 274 -20.58 14.04 -7.22
CA GLY A 274 -20.41 14.69 -5.91
C GLY A 274 -21.41 15.84 -5.71
N PHE A 275 -21.59 16.69 -6.72
CA PHE A 275 -22.58 17.77 -6.68
C PHE A 275 -24.02 17.24 -6.56
N THR A 276 -24.38 16.24 -7.34
CA THR A 276 -25.74 15.68 -7.34
C THR A 276 -26.07 15.04 -5.99
N ASN A 277 -25.15 14.21 -5.47
CA ASN A 277 -25.29 13.59 -4.16
C ASN A 277 -25.34 14.65 -3.05
N GLY A 278 -24.48 15.66 -3.14
CA GLY A 278 -24.47 16.80 -2.21
C GLY A 278 -25.80 17.56 -2.22
N LEU A 279 -26.37 17.79 -3.39
CA LEU A 279 -27.67 18.47 -3.51
C LEU A 279 -28.78 17.67 -2.85
N PHE A 280 -28.86 16.35 -3.12
CA PHE A 280 -29.87 15.49 -2.51
C PHE A 280 -29.74 15.45 -0.99
N LEU A 281 -28.53 15.18 -0.48
CA LEU A 281 -28.27 15.12 0.96
C LEU A 281 -28.39 16.49 1.63
N GLY A 282 -27.99 17.56 0.94
CA GLY A 282 -28.14 18.93 1.42
C GLY A 282 -29.61 19.32 1.60
N LEU A 283 -30.49 18.93 0.67
CA LEU A 283 -31.93 19.16 0.79
C LEU A 283 -32.55 18.33 1.93
N LEU A 284 -32.15 17.06 2.07
CA LEU A 284 -32.57 16.23 3.20
C LEU A 284 -32.10 16.80 4.55
N ALA A 285 -30.85 17.27 4.61
CA ALA A 285 -30.31 17.92 5.80
C ALA A 285 -31.04 19.22 6.11
N PHE A 286 -31.31 20.04 5.11
CA PHE A 286 -32.08 21.27 5.28
C PHE A 286 -33.44 21.01 5.97
N GLY A 287 -34.22 20.07 5.48
CA GLY A 287 -35.51 19.72 6.06
C GLY A 287 -35.39 18.98 7.39
N GLY A 288 -34.62 17.90 7.44
CA GLY A 288 -34.52 17.04 8.62
C GLY A 288 -33.82 17.73 9.82
N ILE A 289 -32.68 18.39 9.56
CA ILE A 289 -31.96 19.12 10.63
C ILE A 289 -32.74 20.36 11.06
N GLY A 290 -33.39 21.07 10.14
CA GLY A 290 -34.22 22.21 10.49
C GLY A 290 -35.34 21.84 11.48
N VAL A 291 -36.06 20.75 11.20
CA VAL A 291 -37.08 20.19 12.10
C VAL A 291 -36.46 19.73 13.43
N TYR A 292 -35.33 19.05 13.39
CA TYR A 292 -34.64 18.59 14.59
C TYR A 292 -34.21 19.77 15.50
N ILE A 293 -33.59 20.81 14.93
CA ILE A 293 -33.16 21.98 15.69
C ILE A 293 -34.37 22.69 16.31
N MET A 294 -35.45 22.84 15.57
CA MET A 294 -36.68 23.44 16.05
C MET A 294 -37.27 22.64 17.22
N ALA A 295 -37.37 21.32 17.07
CA ALA A 295 -38.02 20.46 18.08
C ALA A 295 -37.13 20.20 19.30
N ALA A 296 -35.83 19.92 19.10
CA ALA A 296 -34.94 19.51 20.18
C ALA A 296 -34.20 20.67 20.86
N LYS A 297 -33.96 21.79 20.15
CA LYS A 297 -33.25 22.95 20.68
C LYS A 297 -34.19 24.13 20.94
N HIS A 298 -35.48 24.02 20.59
CA HIS A 298 -36.50 25.05 20.77
C HIS A 298 -36.14 26.43 20.18
N LEU A 299 -35.35 26.43 19.10
CA LEU A 299 -35.01 27.66 18.39
C LEU A 299 -36.17 28.14 17.53
N ALA A 300 -36.20 29.44 17.27
CA ALA A 300 -37.17 30.04 16.35
C ALA A 300 -37.05 29.39 14.96
N VAL A 301 -38.17 29.24 14.25
CA VAL A 301 -38.23 28.60 12.93
C VAL A 301 -37.23 29.22 11.97
N ALA A 302 -37.14 30.54 11.91
CA ALA A 302 -36.22 31.25 11.02
C ALA A 302 -34.76 30.91 11.32
N SER A 303 -34.35 30.90 12.58
CA SER A 303 -32.96 30.54 12.97
C SER A 303 -32.65 29.06 12.74
N ALA A 304 -33.61 28.17 13.04
CA ALA A 304 -33.44 26.73 12.80
C ALA A 304 -33.21 26.42 11.31
N PHE A 305 -34.00 27.01 10.43
CA PHE A 305 -33.87 26.82 8.98
C PHE A 305 -32.71 27.60 8.37
N ALA A 306 -32.27 28.71 8.96
CA ALA A 306 -31.04 29.39 8.56
C ALA A 306 -29.81 28.53 8.84
N ILE A 307 -29.72 27.92 10.03
CA ILE A 307 -28.63 27.01 10.42
C ILE A 307 -28.66 25.74 9.52
N SER A 308 -29.81 25.11 9.37
CA SER A 308 -29.92 23.90 8.51
C SER A 308 -29.64 24.17 7.04
N GLY A 309 -29.99 25.37 6.56
CA GLY A 309 -29.66 25.83 5.21
C GLY A 309 -28.15 26.01 5.02
N CYS A 310 -27.46 26.57 6.01
CA CYS A 310 -26.00 26.64 6.01
C CYS A 310 -25.36 25.24 5.99
N ILE A 311 -25.87 24.30 6.79
CA ILE A 311 -25.42 22.89 6.80
C ILE A 311 -25.66 22.23 5.44
N GLY A 312 -26.84 22.40 4.83
CA GLY A 312 -27.17 21.86 3.54
C GLY A 312 -26.27 22.37 2.42
N ILE A 313 -25.99 23.67 2.38
CA ILE A 313 -25.08 24.28 1.41
C ILE A 313 -23.65 23.77 1.65
N SER A 314 -23.22 23.66 2.91
CA SER A 314 -21.92 23.15 3.28
C SER A 314 -21.73 21.70 2.80
N LEU A 315 -22.75 20.85 2.91
CA LEU A 315 -22.73 19.49 2.36
C LEU A 315 -22.52 19.48 0.84
N VAL A 316 -23.27 20.32 0.10
CA VAL A 316 -23.11 20.41 -1.38
C VAL A 316 -21.69 20.78 -1.76
N VAL A 317 -21.16 21.84 -1.12
CA VAL A 317 -19.80 22.34 -1.46
C VAL A 317 -18.72 21.38 -1.01
N ALA A 318 -18.81 20.85 0.21
CA ALA A 318 -17.82 19.90 0.72
C ALA A 318 -17.77 18.60 -0.10
N MET A 319 -18.92 18.01 -0.44
CA MET A 319 -19.00 16.79 -1.25
C MET A 319 -18.50 17.01 -2.68
N LEU A 320 -18.79 18.17 -3.29
CA LEU A 320 -18.26 18.52 -4.61
C LEU A 320 -16.71 18.59 -4.59
N ILE A 321 -16.14 19.32 -3.61
CA ILE A 321 -14.68 19.47 -3.51
C ILE A 321 -14.04 18.15 -3.13
N SER A 322 -14.64 17.35 -2.25
CA SER A 322 -14.13 16.05 -1.85
C SER A 322 -14.10 15.03 -3.00
N SER A 323 -15.14 15.04 -3.84
CA SER A 323 -15.14 14.23 -5.06
C SER A 323 -14.01 14.65 -6.03
N LEU A 324 -13.78 15.97 -6.16
CA LEU A 324 -12.67 16.49 -6.94
C LEU A 324 -11.31 16.03 -6.37
N VAL A 325 -11.11 16.14 -5.07
CA VAL A 325 -9.89 15.72 -4.36
C VAL A 325 -9.65 14.22 -4.54
N GLY A 326 -10.67 13.39 -4.30
CA GLY A 326 -10.60 11.93 -4.45
C GLY A 326 -10.28 11.48 -5.88
N THR A 327 -10.55 12.33 -6.88
CA THR A 327 -10.23 12.04 -8.28
C THR A 327 -8.86 12.60 -8.69
N VAL A 328 -8.54 13.84 -8.31
CA VAL A 328 -7.34 14.52 -8.77
C VAL A 328 -6.06 13.98 -8.13
N ILE A 329 -6.12 13.59 -6.84
CA ILE A 329 -4.92 13.09 -6.13
C ILE A 329 -4.38 11.81 -6.77
N PRO A 330 -5.15 10.73 -7.02
CA PRO A 330 -4.62 9.54 -7.67
C PRO A 330 -4.19 9.79 -9.12
N LEU A 331 -4.87 10.67 -9.86
CA LEU A 331 -4.43 11.09 -11.20
C LEU A 331 -3.07 11.79 -11.16
N PHE A 332 -2.83 12.63 -10.16
CA PHE A 332 -1.55 13.31 -9.94
C PHE A 332 -0.45 12.30 -9.59
N PHE A 333 -0.71 11.34 -8.70
CA PHE A 333 0.26 10.29 -8.35
C PHE A 333 0.67 9.47 -9.57
N LYS A 334 -0.31 9.05 -10.38
CA LYS A 334 -0.02 8.37 -11.67
C LYS A 334 0.85 9.20 -12.60
N GLN A 335 0.67 10.52 -12.61
CA GLN A 335 1.43 11.42 -13.49
C GLN A 335 2.90 11.56 -13.07
N ILE A 336 3.19 11.50 -11.76
CA ILE A 336 4.56 11.57 -11.22
C ILE A 336 5.23 10.20 -11.08
N GLY A 337 4.59 9.13 -11.60
CA GLY A 337 5.14 7.77 -11.54
C GLY A 337 4.97 7.08 -10.18
N VAL A 338 4.15 7.63 -9.28
CA VAL A 338 3.78 6.99 -8.01
C VAL A 338 2.51 6.16 -8.22
N ASP A 339 2.45 4.99 -7.60
CA ASP A 339 1.27 4.13 -7.63
C ASP A 339 0.04 4.88 -7.09
N PRO A 340 -1.06 4.99 -7.88
CA PRO A 340 -2.27 5.67 -7.46
C PRO A 340 -2.92 5.08 -6.20
N ALA A 341 -2.72 3.78 -5.92
CA ALA A 341 -3.27 3.11 -4.74
C ALA A 341 -2.65 3.63 -3.43
N VAL A 342 -1.45 4.24 -3.49
CA VAL A 342 -0.84 4.94 -2.35
C VAL A 342 -1.69 6.15 -1.90
N ALA A 343 -2.53 6.71 -2.78
CA ALA A 343 -3.56 7.68 -2.39
C ALA A 343 -4.68 7.03 -1.57
N SER A 344 -4.32 6.34 -0.50
CA SER A 344 -5.20 5.51 0.32
C SER A 344 -6.46 6.21 0.83
N GLY A 345 -7.48 5.42 1.16
CA GLY A 345 -8.70 5.93 1.79
C GLY A 345 -8.43 6.84 2.98
N PRO A 346 -7.62 6.43 3.98
CA PRO A 346 -7.29 7.27 5.13
C PRO A 346 -6.59 8.60 4.79
N LEU A 347 -5.72 8.63 3.77
CA LEU A 347 -5.10 9.87 3.31
C LEU A 347 -6.14 10.82 2.70
N ILE A 348 -6.97 10.30 1.80
CA ILE A 348 -8.05 11.08 1.17
C ILE A 348 -9.01 11.59 2.23
N THR A 349 -9.44 10.75 3.19
CA THR A 349 -10.31 11.16 4.29
C THR A 349 -9.71 12.32 5.06
N THR A 350 -8.44 12.28 5.42
CA THR A 350 -7.78 13.38 6.15
C THR A 350 -7.75 14.69 5.34
N VAL A 351 -7.50 14.62 4.03
CA VAL A 351 -7.52 15.81 3.17
C VAL A 351 -8.95 16.35 3.03
N THR A 352 -9.94 15.46 2.86
CA THR A 352 -11.35 15.87 2.74
C THR A 352 -11.92 16.37 4.06
N ASP A 353 -11.43 15.92 5.22
CA ASP A 353 -11.76 16.48 6.53
C ASP A 353 -11.33 17.94 6.64
N MET A 354 -10.11 18.25 6.20
CA MET A 354 -9.64 19.63 6.15
C MET A 354 -10.52 20.49 5.23
N VAL A 355 -10.89 19.97 4.05
CA VAL A 355 -11.83 20.64 3.14
C VAL A 355 -13.19 20.85 3.82
N GLY A 356 -13.70 19.81 4.48
CA GLY A 356 -14.98 19.83 5.20
C GLY A 356 -15.00 20.89 6.29
N VAL A 357 -13.96 20.96 7.13
CA VAL A 357 -13.79 21.95 8.19
C VAL A 357 -13.80 23.37 7.63
N VAL A 358 -12.93 23.66 6.66
CA VAL A 358 -12.80 25.00 6.08
C VAL A 358 -14.10 25.43 5.41
N THR A 359 -14.73 24.53 4.65
CA THR A 359 -16.00 24.80 3.98
C THR A 359 -17.10 25.06 4.99
N TYR A 360 -17.24 24.19 5.98
CA TYR A 360 -18.34 24.28 6.94
C TYR A 360 -18.26 25.51 7.83
N TYR A 361 -17.14 25.70 8.50
CA TYR A 361 -16.99 26.85 9.38
C TYR A 361 -16.82 28.15 8.62
N GLY A 362 -16.21 28.13 7.44
CA GLY A 362 -16.12 29.29 6.57
C GLY A 362 -17.50 29.77 6.10
N LEU A 363 -18.37 28.87 5.69
CA LEU A 363 -19.75 29.19 5.30
C LEU A 363 -20.59 29.55 6.52
N ALA A 364 -20.40 28.92 7.68
CA ALA A 364 -21.09 29.28 8.90
C ALA A 364 -20.72 30.73 9.35
N TRP A 365 -19.43 31.06 9.28
CA TRP A 365 -18.99 32.42 9.54
C TRP A 365 -19.63 33.41 8.56
N LEU A 366 -19.54 33.13 7.26
CA LEU A 366 -20.04 34.04 6.23
C LEU A 366 -21.56 34.25 6.31
N PHE A 367 -22.33 33.15 6.36
CA PHE A 367 -23.78 33.21 6.27
C PHE A 367 -24.44 33.54 7.61
N LEU A 368 -24.03 32.91 8.72
CA LEU A 368 -24.72 33.04 9.98
C LEU A 368 -24.23 34.27 10.77
N ILE A 369 -22.93 34.53 10.78
CA ILE A 369 -22.38 35.66 11.56
C ILE A 369 -22.42 36.94 10.73
N GLU A 370 -21.78 36.97 9.55
CA GLU A 370 -21.64 38.22 8.78
C GLU A 370 -22.94 38.66 8.10
N MET A 371 -23.72 37.72 7.51
CA MET A 371 -24.94 38.09 6.75
C MET A 371 -26.20 38.15 7.64
N LEU A 372 -26.36 37.19 8.56
CA LEU A 372 -27.56 37.08 9.40
C LEU A 372 -27.38 37.66 10.81
N HIS A 373 -26.17 38.05 11.20
CA HIS A 373 -25.81 38.62 12.50
C HIS A 373 -26.32 37.78 13.69
N MET A 374 -26.19 36.45 13.59
CA MET A 374 -26.64 35.49 14.60
C MET A 374 -25.61 35.31 15.73
#